data_0842e9a8b6b1caba5f7fcee200872b57
#
_entry.id   0842e9a8b6b1caba5f7fcee200872b57
#
_cell.length_a   1.000
_cell.length_b   1.000
_cell.length_c   1.000
_cell.angle_alpha   90.00
_cell.angle_beta   90.00
_cell.angle_gamma   90.00
#
_symmetry.space_group_name_H-M   'P 1'
#
loop_
_entity.id
_entity.type
_entity.pdbx_description
1 polymer ?
#
loop_
_entity_poly.entity_id
_entity_poly.type
_entity_poly.pdbx_seq_one_letter_code
_entity_poly.pdbx_strand_id
1 'polypeptide(L)'
;MLHHVGIEIAPADIEAAAGFFELIGFERVEPPPTLSEFTWLEHEGTQIHLMPEDEPTVPSPGHLAVVAPDFDAAVARLRDAGFKVQPKREHWGKPRVLAIAPGGHRVELMAAPPAAQV
;
A
#
# COMPACT_ATOMS: atom_id res chain seq x y z
N MET A 1 -3.15 18.64 0.54
CA MET A 1 -3.40 17.31 1.11
C MET A 1 -3.58 16.30 -0.02
N LEU A 2 -2.85 15.20 0.02
CA LEU A 2 -3.03 14.12 -0.95
C LEU A 2 -4.33 13.39 -0.62
N HIS A 3 -5.25 13.27 -1.59
CA HIS A 3 -6.49 12.54 -1.40
C HIS A 3 -6.34 11.07 -1.74
N HIS A 4 -5.82 10.76 -2.92
CA HIS A 4 -5.67 9.36 -3.33
C HIS A 4 -4.55 9.19 -4.35
N VAL A 5 -4.15 7.94 -4.49
CA VAL A 5 -3.27 7.46 -5.56
C VAL A 5 -4.02 6.38 -6.31
N GLY A 6 -4.07 6.49 -7.65
CA GLY A 6 -4.59 5.44 -8.50
C GLY A 6 -3.46 4.54 -8.98
N ILE A 7 -3.62 3.24 -8.85
CA ILE A 7 -2.64 2.25 -9.32
C ILE A 7 -3.32 1.23 -10.21
N GLU A 8 -2.62 0.82 -11.27
CA GLU A 8 -3.13 -0.12 -12.25
C GLU A 8 -2.88 -1.54 -11.79
N ILE A 9 -3.92 -2.36 -11.80
CA ILE A 9 -3.87 -3.75 -11.33
C ILE A 9 -4.55 -4.63 -12.36
N ALA A 10 -3.95 -5.76 -12.70
CA ALA A 10 -4.64 -6.78 -13.50
C ALA A 10 -5.90 -7.24 -12.76
N PRO A 11 -7.05 -7.41 -13.47
CA PRO A 11 -8.30 -7.78 -12.81
C PRO A 11 -8.21 -9.01 -11.89
N ALA A 12 -7.39 -10.00 -12.27
CA ALA A 12 -7.21 -11.22 -11.48
C ALA A 12 -6.50 -10.98 -10.14
N ASP A 13 -5.78 -9.86 -9.98
CA ASP A 13 -4.99 -9.57 -8.78
C ASP A 13 -5.67 -8.59 -7.82
N ILE A 14 -6.82 -8.02 -8.19
CA ILE A 14 -7.46 -6.96 -7.41
C ILE A 14 -7.80 -7.41 -5.98
N GLU A 15 -8.45 -8.56 -5.83
CA GLU A 15 -8.85 -9.04 -4.51
C GLU A 15 -7.64 -9.31 -3.62
N ALA A 16 -6.60 -9.91 -4.16
CA ALA A 16 -5.37 -10.16 -3.42
C ALA A 16 -4.67 -8.84 -3.04
N ALA A 17 -4.63 -7.86 -3.94
CA ALA A 17 -4.06 -6.55 -3.66
C ALA A 17 -4.85 -5.82 -2.57
N ALA A 18 -6.18 -5.84 -2.63
CA ALA A 18 -7.02 -5.25 -1.60
C ALA A 18 -6.74 -5.91 -0.24
N GLY A 19 -6.63 -7.24 -0.19
CA GLY A 19 -6.30 -7.97 1.03
C GLY A 19 -4.94 -7.57 1.60
N PHE A 20 -3.95 -7.33 0.75
CA PHE A 20 -2.65 -6.83 1.18
C PHE A 20 -2.78 -5.49 1.91
N PHE A 21 -3.48 -4.53 1.31
CA PHE A 21 -3.65 -3.20 1.91
C PHE A 21 -4.48 -3.25 3.19
N GLU A 22 -5.46 -4.15 3.27
CA GLU A 22 -6.23 -4.34 4.51
C GLU A 22 -5.33 -4.79 5.67
N LEU A 23 -4.31 -5.60 5.41
CA LEU A 23 -3.36 -6.04 6.43
C LEU A 23 -2.54 -4.90 7.02
N ILE A 24 -2.39 -3.80 6.29
CA ILE A 24 -1.61 -2.64 6.76
C ILE A 24 -2.48 -1.45 7.14
N GLY A 25 -3.78 -1.68 7.37
CA GLY A 25 -4.67 -0.71 8.00
C GLY A 25 -5.66 -0.03 7.07
N PHE A 26 -5.69 -0.37 5.80
CA PHE A 26 -6.69 0.17 4.88
C PHE A 26 -8.03 -0.56 5.03
N GLU A 27 -9.11 0.14 4.75
CA GLU A 27 -10.46 -0.42 4.72
C GLU A 27 -11.10 -0.15 3.36
N ARG A 28 -11.87 -1.10 2.87
CA ARG A 28 -12.62 -0.90 1.63
C ARG A 28 -13.71 0.12 1.84
N VAL A 29 -13.84 1.03 0.89
CA VAL A 29 -14.93 2.01 0.84
C VAL A 29 -15.65 1.90 -0.49
N GLU A 30 -16.93 2.25 -0.48
CA GLU A 30 -17.77 2.15 -1.68
C GLU A 30 -17.46 3.28 -2.64
N PRO A 31 -17.04 3.00 -3.88
CA PRO A 31 -16.90 4.06 -4.88
C PRO A 31 -18.28 4.53 -5.38
N PRO A 32 -18.34 5.70 -6.02
CA PRO A 32 -19.60 6.14 -6.66
C PRO A 32 -20.07 5.11 -7.70
N PRO A 33 -21.39 5.00 -7.95
CA PRO A 33 -21.90 4.01 -8.91
C PRO A 33 -21.29 4.07 -10.30
N THR A 34 -20.89 5.26 -10.76
CA THR A 34 -20.25 5.45 -12.06
C THR A 34 -18.80 4.92 -12.12
N LEU A 35 -18.24 4.56 -10.98
CA LEU A 35 -16.86 4.03 -10.84
C LEU A 35 -16.87 2.67 -10.16
N SER A 36 -17.96 1.92 -10.28
CA SER A 36 -18.15 0.64 -9.58
C SER A 36 -17.14 -0.43 -9.97
N GLU A 37 -16.47 -0.31 -11.12
CA GLU A 37 -15.43 -1.23 -11.53
C GLU A 37 -14.12 -1.07 -10.76
N PHE A 38 -13.94 0.06 -10.05
CA PHE A 38 -12.76 0.32 -9.24
C PHE A 38 -12.94 -0.21 -7.82
N THR A 39 -11.84 -0.56 -7.18
CA THR A 39 -11.83 -0.92 -5.76
C THR A 39 -11.11 0.20 -5.01
N TRP A 40 -11.80 0.81 -4.07
CA TRP A 40 -11.27 1.91 -3.27
C TRP A 40 -10.96 1.44 -1.85
N LEU A 41 -9.80 1.89 -1.37
CA LEU A 41 -9.33 1.58 -0.02
C LEU A 41 -8.96 2.89 0.66
N GLU A 42 -9.23 2.99 1.95
CA GLU A 42 -8.99 4.21 2.71
C GLU A 42 -8.27 3.93 4.02
N HIS A 43 -7.35 4.81 4.37
CA HIS A 43 -6.67 4.81 5.65
C HIS A 43 -6.42 6.27 6.06
N GLU A 44 -7.01 6.68 7.18
CA GLU A 44 -6.84 8.02 7.75
C GLU A 44 -7.04 9.17 6.74
N GLY A 45 -8.06 9.06 5.90
CA GLY A 45 -8.43 10.09 4.95
C GLY A 45 -7.68 10.07 3.63
N THR A 46 -6.70 9.18 3.45
CA THR A 46 -6.01 8.98 2.18
C THR A 46 -6.48 7.67 1.56
N GLN A 47 -6.70 7.69 0.25
CA GLN A 47 -7.23 6.53 -0.46
C GLN A 47 -6.24 5.96 -1.46
N ILE A 48 -6.39 4.67 -1.72
CA ILE A 48 -5.77 3.97 -2.85
C ILE A 48 -6.90 3.46 -3.72
N HIS A 49 -6.85 3.81 -5.01
CA HIS A 49 -7.82 3.34 -5.99
C HIS A 49 -7.15 2.28 -6.87
N LEU A 50 -7.66 1.05 -6.80
CA LEU A 50 -7.19 -0.03 -7.65
C LEU A 50 -7.97 0.04 -8.96
N MET A 51 -7.25 0.32 -10.05
CA MET A 51 -7.82 0.50 -11.37
C MET A 51 -7.57 -0.76 -12.20
N PRO A 52 -8.62 -1.50 -12.60
CA PRO A 52 -8.42 -2.72 -13.39
C PRO A 52 -7.90 -2.38 -14.78
N GLU A 53 -6.77 -3.00 -15.15
CA GLU A 53 -6.15 -2.87 -16.47
C GLU A 53 -5.63 -4.22 -16.92
N ASP A 54 -5.87 -4.59 -18.18
CA ASP A 54 -5.41 -5.87 -18.72
C ASP A 54 -3.88 -5.91 -18.85
N GLU A 55 -3.27 -4.76 -19.13
CA GLU A 55 -1.82 -4.61 -19.24
C GLU A 55 -1.36 -3.50 -18.30
N PRO A 56 -1.34 -3.76 -16.97
CA PRO A 56 -1.04 -2.71 -16.01
C PRO A 56 0.41 -2.23 -16.10
N THR A 57 0.58 -0.92 -15.93
CA THR A 57 1.90 -0.32 -15.76
C THR A 57 2.23 -0.32 -14.27
N VAL A 58 3.39 -0.90 -13.93
CA VAL A 58 3.87 -0.97 -12.55
C VAL A 58 5.19 -0.20 -12.46
N PRO A 59 5.20 0.97 -11.79
CA PRO A 59 6.43 1.75 -11.67
C PRO A 59 7.52 1.01 -10.89
N SER A 60 8.77 1.20 -11.31
CA SER A 60 9.94 0.75 -10.58
C SER A 60 11.09 1.69 -10.93
N PRO A 61 11.72 2.35 -9.96
CA PRO A 61 11.62 2.17 -8.50
C PRO A 61 10.48 2.95 -7.82
N GLY A 62 9.52 3.48 -8.57
CA GLY A 62 8.36 4.16 -7.98
C GLY A 62 7.62 3.26 -6.99
N HIS A 63 7.14 3.85 -5.90
CA HIS A 63 6.50 3.10 -4.82
C HIS A 63 5.54 3.98 -4.01
N LEU A 64 4.67 3.33 -3.26
CA LEU A 64 3.86 3.96 -2.23
C LEU A 64 4.57 3.83 -0.88
N ALA A 65 4.40 4.82 -0.01
CA ALA A 65 4.92 4.74 1.35
C ALA A 65 3.79 5.01 2.33
N VAL A 66 3.66 4.14 3.33
CA VAL A 66 2.63 4.19 4.35
C VAL A 66 3.28 4.23 5.72
N VAL A 67 2.86 5.20 6.55
CA VAL A 67 3.25 5.22 7.95
C VAL A 67 2.34 4.27 8.71
N ALA A 68 2.94 3.31 9.41
CA ALA A 68 2.22 2.34 10.23
C ALA A 68 2.63 2.53 11.68
N PRO A 69 1.80 3.19 12.53
CA PRO A 69 2.13 3.35 13.94
C PRO A 69 2.28 2.04 14.68
N ASP A 70 1.57 0.99 14.24
CA ASP A 70 1.70 -0.39 14.72
C ASP A 70 2.69 -1.20 13.87
N PHE A 71 3.82 -0.61 13.53
CA PHE A 71 4.76 -1.13 12.53
C PHE A 71 5.11 -2.61 12.72
N ASP A 72 5.52 -3.01 13.92
CA ASP A 72 5.91 -4.40 14.17
C ASP A 72 4.75 -5.37 13.94
N ALA A 73 3.55 -5.01 14.39
CA ALA A 73 2.35 -5.82 14.18
C ALA A 73 1.96 -5.90 12.70
N ALA A 74 2.05 -4.77 11.98
CA ALA A 74 1.75 -4.73 10.55
C ALA A 74 2.72 -5.62 9.75
N VAL A 75 4.02 -5.54 10.05
CA VAL A 75 5.03 -6.40 9.43
C VAL A 75 4.75 -7.86 9.72
N ALA A 76 4.39 -8.21 10.96
CA ALA A 76 4.05 -9.57 11.33
C ALA A 76 2.84 -10.09 10.54
N ARG A 77 1.79 -9.27 10.39
CA ARG A 77 0.61 -9.65 9.60
C ARG A 77 0.97 -9.94 8.15
N LEU A 78 1.84 -9.13 7.55
CA LEU A 78 2.28 -9.35 6.17
C LEU A 78 3.08 -10.64 6.05
N ARG A 79 4.02 -10.89 6.96
CA ARG A 79 4.82 -12.11 6.95
C ARG A 79 3.98 -13.36 7.18
N ASP A 80 3.04 -13.29 8.12
CA ASP A 80 2.14 -14.42 8.42
C ASP A 80 1.23 -14.75 7.22
N ALA A 81 0.90 -13.74 6.41
CA ALA A 81 0.14 -13.93 5.17
C ALA A 81 1.01 -14.41 4.00
N GLY A 82 2.32 -14.59 4.19
CA GLY A 82 3.23 -15.12 3.20
C GLY A 82 3.91 -14.08 2.31
N PHE A 83 3.77 -12.79 2.61
CA PHE A 83 4.45 -11.75 1.84
C PHE A 83 5.90 -11.60 2.26
N LYS A 84 6.77 -11.37 1.28
CA LYS A 84 8.16 -11.00 1.54
C LYS A 84 8.21 -9.56 2.02
N VAL A 85 8.89 -9.34 3.14
CA VAL A 85 9.07 -8.02 3.71
C VAL A 85 10.56 -7.83 3.97
N GLN A 86 11.16 -6.89 3.26
CA GLN A 86 12.60 -6.64 3.33
C GLN A 86 12.88 -5.39 4.16
N PRO A 87 13.63 -5.51 5.27
CA PRO A 87 14.16 -4.34 5.96
C PRO A 87 15.02 -3.51 5.00
N LYS A 88 14.86 -2.19 5.07
CA LYS A 88 15.63 -1.23 4.29
C LYS A 88 16.44 -0.35 5.23
N ARG A 89 17.46 0.31 4.68
CA ARG A 89 18.34 1.18 5.46
C ARG A 89 17.50 2.27 6.15
N GLU A 90 17.78 2.47 7.44
CA GLU A 90 17.16 3.55 8.21
C GLU A 90 17.87 4.87 7.90
N HIS A 91 17.13 5.80 7.32
CA HIS A 91 17.69 7.10 6.96
C HIS A 91 17.45 8.17 8.03
N TRP A 92 16.54 7.91 8.97
CA TRP A 92 16.18 8.86 10.04
C TRP A 92 16.01 8.18 11.39
N GLY A 93 16.68 7.05 11.59
CA GLY A 93 16.72 6.36 12.89
C GLY A 93 15.44 5.60 13.24
N LYS A 94 14.55 5.37 12.27
CA LYS A 94 13.32 4.60 12.46
C LYS A 94 13.27 3.46 11.45
N PRO A 95 12.72 2.30 11.82
CA PRO A 95 12.65 1.17 10.91
C PRO A 95 11.70 1.43 9.74
N ARG A 96 12.08 0.86 8.60
CA ARG A 96 11.24 0.82 7.41
C ARG A 96 11.49 -0.47 6.66
N VAL A 97 10.49 -0.93 5.92
CA VAL A 97 10.57 -2.15 5.12
C VAL A 97 9.96 -1.90 3.74
N LEU A 98 10.32 -2.75 2.80
CA LEU A 98 9.70 -2.79 1.48
C LEU A 98 9.00 -4.13 1.30
N ALA A 99 7.75 -4.09 0.83
CA ALA A 99 7.00 -5.26 0.43
C ALA A 99 6.53 -5.09 -1.02
N ILE A 100 6.27 -6.20 -1.70
CA ILE A 100 5.67 -6.20 -3.03
C ILE A 100 4.23 -6.67 -2.87
N ALA A 101 3.30 -5.79 -3.18
CA ALA A 101 1.88 -6.12 -3.16
C ALA A 101 1.51 -7.02 -4.34
N PRO A 102 0.42 -7.81 -4.25
CA PRO A 102 -0.09 -8.52 -5.40
C PRO A 102 -0.33 -7.57 -6.57
N GLY A 103 0.07 -7.97 -7.77
CA GLY A 103 0.11 -7.08 -8.93
C GLY A 103 1.46 -6.42 -9.15
N GLY A 104 2.39 -6.52 -8.20
CA GLY A 104 3.78 -6.09 -8.36
C GLY A 104 4.10 -4.70 -7.83
N HIS A 105 3.13 -3.96 -7.32
CA HIS A 105 3.39 -2.61 -6.79
C HIS A 105 4.26 -2.66 -5.54
N ARG A 106 5.24 -1.77 -5.51
CA ARG A 106 6.17 -1.65 -4.38
C ARG A 106 5.53 -0.80 -3.29
N VAL A 107 5.54 -1.30 -2.06
CA VAL A 107 4.96 -0.60 -0.91
C VAL A 107 5.99 -0.55 0.20
N GLU A 108 6.34 0.67 0.60
CA GLU A 108 7.19 0.90 1.75
C GLU A 108 6.31 1.09 2.99
N LEU A 109 6.62 0.36 4.08
CA LEU A 109 6.07 0.67 5.40
C LEU A 109 7.14 1.35 6.21
N MET A 110 6.78 2.43 6.89
CA MET A 110 7.68 3.12 7.81
C MET A 110 7.03 3.25 9.19
N ALA A 111 7.83 3.06 10.22
CA ALA A 111 7.32 3.15 11.60
C ALA A 111 6.94 4.59 11.99
N ALA A 112 7.65 5.56 11.41
CA ALA A 112 7.39 6.99 11.62
C ALA A 112 7.93 7.77 10.44
N PRO A 113 7.34 8.93 10.12
CA PRO A 113 7.89 9.79 9.09
C PRO A 113 9.22 10.41 9.54
N PRO A 114 10.06 10.89 8.61
CA PRO A 114 11.24 11.64 8.99
C PRO A 114 10.88 12.85 9.84
N ALA A 115 11.71 13.13 10.86
CA ALA A 115 11.55 14.36 11.63
C ALA A 115 11.83 15.57 10.74
N ALA A 116 11.14 16.68 11.01
CA ALA A 116 11.38 17.91 10.28
C ALA A 116 12.82 18.37 10.52
N GLN A 117 13.48 18.82 9.45
CA GLN A 117 14.81 19.42 9.53
C GLN A 117 14.66 20.91 9.85
N VAL A 118 15.42 21.38 10.82
CA VAL A 118 15.43 22.80 11.23
C VAL A 118 16.80 23.43 11.04
#